data_97fe9801c90286c6ad6632d08604bd27
#
_entry.id   97fe9801c90286c6ad6632d08604bd27
#
_cell.length_a   1.000
_cell.length_b   1.000
_cell.length_c   1.000
_cell.angle_alpha   90.00
_cell.angle_beta   90.00
_cell.angle_gamma   90.00
#
_symmetry.space_group_name_H-M   'P 1'
#
loop_
_entity.id
_entity.type
_entity.pdbx_description
1 polymer ?
#
loop_
_entity_poly.entity_id
_entity_poly.type
_entity_poly.pdbx_seq_one_letter_code
_entity_poly.pdbx_strand_id
1 'polypeptide(L)'
;TFSGAFFIQQAGKKNLELTSFWGSPPLHARMEMNDCWAIRRGAPFLVQDEPRNLVCNHSRPISDFSSSLCIPILQQGEIFGLFQLEALDTSIRIDESTQHLAAALAEQIGLALTNVRLRENLSDQALHDPLTGLYNRYYMEEYLEKELHRSRRSGKPVSIIMIDMDHFRDLNTLFGHPNVDQALSDVGHFLLHAIRAGDVACRYGGDEFLLILPEALLEIARERAEQLCLGVHNVHVRSEI
;
A
#
# COMPACT_ATOMS: atom_id res chain seq x y z
N THR A 1 27.20 -25.27 -0.55
CA THR A 1 26.17 -24.52 0.18
C THR A 1 25.41 -23.63 -0.81
N PHE A 2 24.09 -23.59 -0.72
CA PHE A 2 23.27 -22.68 -1.51
C PHE A 2 23.24 -21.28 -0.88
N SER A 3 23.23 -20.26 -1.72
CA SER A 3 22.88 -18.89 -1.37
C SER A 3 21.50 -18.59 -1.91
N GLY A 4 20.69 -17.85 -1.18
CA GLY A 4 19.36 -17.49 -1.62
C GLY A 4 18.98 -16.07 -1.27
N ALA A 5 18.04 -15.50 -2.05
CA ALA A 5 17.55 -14.15 -1.86
C ALA A 5 16.06 -14.05 -2.19
N PHE A 6 15.36 -13.21 -1.43
CA PHE A 6 13.97 -12.84 -1.68
C PHE A 6 13.90 -11.37 -2.08
N PHE A 7 13.28 -11.13 -3.22
CA PHE A 7 12.97 -9.80 -3.72
C PHE A 7 11.45 -9.63 -3.73
N ILE A 8 10.95 -8.59 -3.12
CA ILE A 8 9.50 -8.34 -3.00
C ILE A 8 9.15 -7.03 -3.69
N GLN A 9 8.01 -7.02 -4.36
CA GLN A 9 7.45 -5.83 -4.97
C GLN A 9 6.87 -4.90 -3.92
N GLN A 10 7.32 -3.65 -3.91
CA GLN A 10 6.68 -2.62 -3.11
C GLN A 10 5.41 -2.11 -3.81
N ALA A 11 4.38 -1.79 -3.01
CA ALA A 11 3.13 -1.24 -3.51
C ALA A 11 3.35 -0.03 -4.42
N GLY A 12 2.74 -0.05 -5.62
CA GLY A 12 2.83 1.03 -6.60
C GLY A 12 4.14 1.14 -7.39
N LYS A 13 5.13 0.27 -7.16
CA LYS A 13 6.40 0.28 -7.89
C LYS A 13 6.51 -0.89 -8.87
N LYS A 14 7.21 -0.66 -10.00
CA LYS A 14 7.50 -1.68 -11.02
C LYS A 14 8.84 -2.42 -10.78
N ASN A 15 9.49 -2.20 -9.66
CA ASN A 15 10.75 -2.81 -9.28
C ASN A 15 10.57 -3.75 -8.08
N LEU A 16 11.49 -4.69 -7.96
CA LEU A 16 11.62 -5.59 -6.83
C LEU A 16 12.79 -5.13 -5.96
N GLU A 17 12.61 -5.16 -4.65
CA GLU A 17 13.63 -4.82 -3.67
C GLU A 17 14.02 -6.04 -2.85
N LEU A 18 15.32 -6.19 -2.58
CA LEU A 18 15.86 -7.24 -1.72
C LEU A 18 15.31 -7.08 -0.31
N THR A 19 14.59 -8.09 0.16
CA THR A 19 14.02 -8.11 1.51
C THR A 19 14.84 -8.95 2.46
N SER A 20 15.35 -10.08 1.99
CA SER A 20 16.20 -10.96 2.80
C SER A 20 17.08 -11.83 1.93
N PHE A 21 18.21 -12.28 2.49
CA PHE A 21 19.10 -13.22 1.84
C PHE A 21 19.84 -14.09 2.89
N TRP A 22 20.40 -15.20 2.43
CA TRP A 22 21.34 -16.01 3.20
C TRP A 22 22.50 -16.47 2.30
N GLY A 23 23.61 -16.83 2.90
CA GLY A 23 24.84 -17.13 2.16
C GLY A 23 25.48 -15.87 1.58
N SER A 24 25.93 -15.93 0.34
CA SER A 24 26.50 -14.77 -0.35
C SER A 24 25.41 -13.78 -0.76
N PRO A 25 25.59 -12.46 -0.52
CA PRO A 25 24.60 -11.46 -0.91
C PRO A 25 24.40 -11.46 -2.43
N PRO A 26 23.18 -11.17 -2.93
CA PRO A 26 22.94 -11.04 -4.37
C PRO A 26 23.71 -9.85 -4.94
N LEU A 27 23.87 -9.84 -6.29
CA LEU A 27 24.62 -8.79 -6.98
C LEU A 27 23.97 -7.40 -6.83
N HIS A 28 22.65 -7.36 -6.84
CA HIS A 28 21.85 -6.13 -6.79
C HIS A 28 20.84 -6.16 -5.65
N ALA A 29 20.70 -5.05 -4.93
CA ALA A 29 19.65 -4.88 -3.91
C ALA A 29 18.28 -4.50 -4.53
N ARG A 30 18.27 -4.13 -5.82
CA ARG A 30 17.06 -3.79 -6.59
C ARG A 30 17.20 -4.33 -8.00
N MET A 31 16.06 -4.72 -8.57
CA MET A 31 15.96 -5.18 -9.94
C MET A 31 14.63 -4.77 -10.58
N GLU A 32 14.61 -4.62 -11.89
CA GLU A 32 13.36 -4.46 -12.61
C GLU A 32 12.73 -5.84 -12.91
N MET A 33 11.40 -5.88 -13.01
CA MET A 33 10.71 -7.14 -13.30
C MET A 33 11.18 -7.76 -14.63
N ASN A 34 11.52 -6.92 -15.60
CA ASN A 34 11.99 -7.36 -16.93
C ASN A 34 13.41 -7.94 -16.93
N ASP A 35 14.17 -7.78 -15.86
CA ASP A 35 15.53 -8.32 -15.72
C ASP A 35 15.55 -9.82 -15.44
N CYS A 36 14.40 -10.40 -15.07
CA CYS A 36 14.29 -11.82 -14.73
C CYS A 36 13.43 -12.60 -15.73
N TRP A 37 14.01 -13.65 -16.29
CA TRP A 37 13.31 -14.55 -17.19
C TRP A 37 12.18 -15.33 -16.50
N ALA A 38 12.34 -15.69 -15.23
CA ALA A 38 11.28 -16.36 -14.48
C ALA A 38 10.03 -15.49 -14.36
N ILE A 39 10.21 -14.20 -14.05
CA ILE A 39 9.11 -13.23 -13.95
C ILE A 39 8.44 -13.04 -15.33
N ARG A 40 9.23 -12.83 -16.37
CA ARG A 40 8.72 -12.64 -17.75
C ARG A 40 7.90 -13.83 -18.25
N ARG A 41 8.26 -15.05 -17.83
CA ARG A 41 7.58 -16.30 -18.23
C ARG A 41 6.46 -16.71 -17.28
N GLY A 42 6.41 -16.14 -16.06
CA GLY A 42 5.51 -16.58 -15.01
C GLY A 42 5.78 -18.01 -14.52
N ALA A 43 7.03 -18.51 -14.66
CA ALA A 43 7.39 -19.88 -14.35
C ALA A 43 8.84 -19.95 -13.86
N PRO A 44 9.23 -20.96 -13.06
CA PRO A 44 10.59 -21.18 -12.63
C PRO A 44 11.57 -21.19 -13.83
N PHE A 45 12.74 -20.61 -13.62
CA PHE A 45 13.79 -20.54 -14.61
C PHE A 45 15.13 -20.97 -14.01
N LEU A 46 15.62 -22.14 -14.46
CA LEU A 46 16.86 -22.74 -14.04
C LEU A 46 17.94 -22.49 -15.08
N VAL A 47 19.09 -21.99 -14.65
CA VAL A 47 20.33 -21.89 -15.42
C VAL A 47 21.33 -22.88 -14.82
N GLN A 48 21.60 -23.95 -15.56
CA GLN A 48 22.59 -24.96 -15.21
C GLN A 48 22.97 -25.69 -16.50
N ASP A 49 24.18 -26.19 -16.60
CA ASP A 49 24.73 -26.84 -17.80
C ASP A 49 24.83 -25.90 -19.04
N GLU A 50 25.47 -26.35 -20.08
CA GLU A 50 25.61 -25.59 -21.32
C GLU A 50 24.54 -25.97 -22.36
N PRO A 51 24.15 -25.02 -23.25
CA PRO A 51 24.66 -23.67 -23.47
C PRO A 51 24.01 -22.63 -22.54
N ARG A 52 24.82 -21.93 -21.76
CA ARG A 52 24.39 -20.90 -20.79
C ARG A 52 24.10 -19.53 -21.44
N ASN A 53 23.43 -19.53 -22.56
CA ASN A 53 23.25 -18.33 -23.38
C ASN A 53 22.19 -17.36 -22.84
N LEU A 54 21.38 -17.79 -21.85
CA LEU A 54 20.31 -16.99 -21.28
C LEU A 54 20.48 -16.94 -19.77
N VAL A 55 21.04 -15.85 -19.28
CA VAL A 55 21.13 -15.52 -17.85
C VAL A 55 20.28 -14.30 -17.59
N CYS A 56 19.70 -14.22 -16.41
CA CYS A 56 18.97 -13.03 -15.99
C CYS A 56 19.93 -11.85 -15.77
N ASN A 57 19.53 -10.64 -16.14
CA ASN A 57 20.38 -9.43 -15.99
C ASN A 57 20.73 -9.14 -14.52
N HIS A 58 19.89 -9.60 -13.59
CA HIS A 58 20.14 -9.43 -12.16
C HIS A 58 21.05 -10.50 -11.53
N SER A 59 21.35 -11.58 -12.26
CA SER A 59 22.18 -12.70 -11.78
C SER A 59 23.67 -12.36 -11.88
N ARG A 60 24.48 -13.09 -11.13
CA ARG A 60 25.94 -13.03 -11.21
C ARG A 60 26.41 -13.47 -12.60
N PRO A 61 27.65 -13.08 -13.01
CA PRO A 61 28.27 -13.67 -14.19
C PRO A 61 28.31 -15.21 -14.11
N ILE A 62 28.17 -15.88 -15.25
CA ILE A 62 28.15 -17.35 -15.34
C ILE A 62 29.39 -18.01 -14.72
N SER A 63 30.54 -17.30 -14.72
CA SER A 63 31.76 -17.77 -14.09
C SER A 63 31.66 -17.96 -12.57
N ASP A 64 30.70 -17.29 -11.93
CA ASP A 64 30.63 -17.12 -10.48
C ASP A 64 29.64 -18.07 -9.81
N PHE A 65 28.90 -18.88 -10.59
CA PHE A 65 27.98 -19.88 -10.08
C PHE A 65 27.92 -21.14 -10.95
N SER A 66 27.55 -22.28 -10.34
CA SER A 66 27.35 -23.55 -11.05
C SER A 66 25.91 -23.71 -11.54
N SER A 67 24.94 -23.25 -10.75
CA SER A 67 23.52 -23.26 -11.08
C SER A 67 22.80 -22.11 -10.38
N SER A 68 21.82 -21.53 -11.07
CA SER A 68 20.96 -20.47 -10.57
C SER A 68 19.50 -20.78 -10.90
N LEU A 69 18.62 -20.70 -9.91
CA LEU A 69 17.19 -20.91 -10.02
C LEU A 69 16.46 -19.65 -9.61
N CYS A 70 15.65 -19.12 -10.48
CA CYS A 70 14.73 -18.03 -10.22
C CYS A 70 13.29 -18.57 -10.19
N ILE A 71 12.54 -18.30 -9.13
CA ILE A 71 11.16 -18.72 -8.99
C ILE A 71 10.31 -17.48 -8.73
N PRO A 72 9.35 -17.13 -9.61
CA PRO A 72 8.48 -16.01 -9.37
C PRO A 72 7.50 -16.33 -8.24
N ILE A 73 7.32 -15.41 -7.32
CA ILE A 73 6.30 -15.50 -6.28
C ILE A 73 5.01 -14.94 -6.86
N LEU A 74 4.12 -15.86 -7.29
CA LEU A 74 2.89 -15.54 -8.01
C LEU A 74 1.68 -15.98 -7.22
N GLN A 75 0.63 -15.14 -7.22
CA GLN A 75 -0.69 -15.53 -6.77
C GLN A 75 -1.77 -14.91 -7.66
N GLN A 76 -2.69 -15.72 -8.15
CA GLN A 76 -3.80 -15.29 -9.02
C GLN A 76 -3.35 -14.48 -10.26
N GLY A 77 -2.14 -14.75 -10.78
CA GLY A 77 -1.57 -14.04 -11.93
C GLY A 77 -0.85 -12.74 -11.58
N GLU A 78 -0.87 -12.31 -10.32
CA GLU A 78 -0.14 -11.13 -9.85
C GLU A 78 1.26 -11.54 -9.33
N ILE A 79 2.27 -10.73 -9.65
CA ILE A 79 3.65 -10.96 -9.22
C ILE A 79 3.86 -10.23 -7.89
N PHE A 80 4.18 -10.96 -6.84
CA PHE A 80 4.53 -10.42 -5.53
C PHE A 80 6.03 -10.28 -5.33
N GLY A 81 6.83 -11.08 -6.06
CA GLY A 81 8.27 -11.05 -5.91
C GLY A 81 8.99 -12.14 -6.67
N LEU A 82 10.25 -12.35 -6.28
CA LEU A 82 11.14 -13.35 -6.81
C LEU A 82 11.88 -14.05 -5.68
N PHE A 83 11.94 -15.35 -5.73
CA PHE A 83 12.87 -16.17 -4.97
C PHE A 83 14.03 -16.60 -5.87
N GLN A 84 15.25 -16.23 -5.53
CA GLN A 84 16.48 -16.60 -6.22
C GLN A 84 17.27 -17.58 -5.35
N LEU A 85 17.75 -18.67 -5.94
CA LEU A 85 18.64 -19.66 -5.32
C LEU A 85 19.85 -19.86 -6.23
N GLU A 86 21.06 -19.78 -5.67
CA GLU A 86 22.31 -19.95 -6.39
C GLU A 86 23.21 -20.99 -5.70
N ALA A 87 23.83 -21.86 -6.48
CA ALA A 87 24.92 -22.70 -6.06
C ALA A 87 26.22 -22.11 -6.60
N LEU A 88 27.07 -21.63 -5.69
CA LEU A 88 28.35 -20.98 -6.05
C LEU A 88 29.48 -22.00 -6.22
N ASP A 89 29.32 -23.18 -5.64
CA ASP A 89 30.28 -24.27 -5.75
C ASP A 89 29.98 -25.11 -7.00
N THR A 90 30.97 -25.31 -7.85
CA THR A 90 30.85 -26.08 -9.10
C THR A 90 30.50 -27.56 -8.92
N SER A 91 30.69 -28.10 -7.71
CA SER A 91 30.31 -29.47 -7.35
C SER A 91 28.82 -29.62 -6.96
N ILE A 92 28.15 -28.49 -6.68
CA ILE A 92 26.75 -28.48 -6.20
C ILE A 92 25.83 -28.09 -7.37
N ARG A 93 24.76 -28.88 -7.55
CA ARG A 93 23.74 -28.62 -8.54
C ARG A 93 22.36 -28.52 -7.89
N ILE A 94 21.48 -27.76 -8.54
CA ILE A 94 20.07 -27.66 -8.15
C ILE A 94 19.36 -28.84 -8.78
N ASP A 95 19.16 -29.88 -8.00
CA ASP A 95 18.42 -31.08 -8.42
C ASP A 95 16.89 -30.85 -8.40
N GLU A 96 16.13 -31.81 -8.92
CA GLU A 96 14.67 -31.73 -9.02
C GLU A 96 14.01 -31.60 -7.65
N SER A 97 14.55 -32.25 -6.62
CA SER A 97 14.03 -32.14 -5.26
C SER A 97 14.18 -30.75 -4.69
N THR A 98 15.33 -30.12 -4.91
CA THR A 98 15.61 -28.73 -4.52
C THR A 98 14.70 -27.77 -5.28
N GLN A 99 14.46 -27.98 -6.58
CA GLN A 99 13.54 -27.17 -7.38
C GLN A 99 12.10 -27.25 -6.83
N HIS A 100 11.62 -28.45 -6.53
CA HIS A 100 10.29 -28.65 -5.96
C HIS A 100 10.14 -28.00 -4.59
N LEU A 101 11.13 -28.17 -3.71
CA LEU A 101 11.13 -27.52 -2.40
C LEU A 101 11.13 -26.00 -2.52
N ALA A 102 11.98 -25.45 -3.39
CA ALA A 102 12.06 -24.02 -3.61
C ALA A 102 10.75 -23.45 -4.21
N ALA A 103 10.11 -24.19 -5.13
CA ALA A 103 8.80 -23.82 -5.68
C ALA A 103 7.71 -23.83 -4.60
N ALA A 104 7.67 -24.87 -3.76
CA ALA A 104 6.72 -24.94 -2.65
C ALA A 104 6.91 -23.79 -1.65
N LEU A 105 8.17 -23.41 -1.35
CA LEU A 105 8.46 -22.25 -0.50
C LEU A 105 7.98 -20.93 -1.14
N ALA A 106 8.22 -20.72 -2.43
CA ALA A 106 7.76 -19.54 -3.13
C ALA A 106 6.21 -19.43 -3.13
N GLU A 107 5.52 -20.56 -3.31
CA GLU A 107 4.06 -20.65 -3.22
C GLU A 107 3.55 -20.29 -1.82
N GLN A 108 4.14 -20.88 -0.77
CA GLN A 108 3.74 -20.56 0.61
C GLN A 108 3.97 -19.08 0.97
N ILE A 109 5.06 -18.50 0.50
CA ILE A 109 5.34 -17.06 0.68
C ILE A 109 4.30 -16.23 -0.08
N GLY A 110 3.95 -16.61 -1.32
CA GLY A 110 2.92 -15.94 -2.10
C GLY A 110 1.56 -15.94 -1.39
N LEU A 111 1.14 -17.08 -0.83
CA LEU A 111 -0.08 -17.21 -0.03
C LEU A 111 -0.03 -16.32 1.22
N ALA A 112 1.09 -16.30 1.92
CA ALA A 112 1.25 -15.46 3.11
C ALA A 112 1.16 -13.96 2.77
N LEU A 113 1.84 -13.51 1.71
CA LEU A 113 1.80 -12.12 1.25
C LEU A 113 0.39 -11.71 0.80
N THR A 114 -0.33 -12.59 0.09
CA THR A 114 -1.72 -12.36 -0.29
C THR A 114 -2.62 -12.20 0.94
N ASN A 115 -2.45 -13.05 1.95
CA ASN A 115 -3.23 -12.94 3.19
C ASN A 115 -2.95 -11.63 3.95
N VAL A 116 -1.69 -11.20 4.02
CA VAL A 116 -1.33 -9.90 4.63
C VAL A 116 -2.00 -8.76 3.87
N ARG A 117 -1.85 -8.71 2.54
CA ARG A 117 -2.45 -7.68 1.70
C ARG A 117 -3.97 -7.63 1.78
N LEU A 118 -4.61 -8.81 1.83
CA LEU A 118 -6.07 -8.91 2.01
C LEU A 118 -6.50 -8.34 3.36
N ARG A 119 -5.77 -8.65 4.43
CA ARG A 119 -6.05 -8.09 5.78
C ARG A 119 -5.86 -6.58 5.82
N GLU A 120 -4.82 -6.05 5.19
CA GLU A 120 -4.59 -4.61 5.09
C GLU A 120 -5.74 -3.93 4.32
N ASN A 121 -6.13 -4.47 3.17
CA ASN A 121 -7.25 -3.94 2.40
C ASN A 121 -8.58 -3.99 3.16
N LEU A 122 -8.86 -5.09 3.88
CA LEU A 122 -10.05 -5.19 4.72
C LEU A 122 -10.01 -4.20 5.89
N SER A 123 -8.85 -3.99 6.50
CA SER A 123 -8.67 -3.00 7.56
C SER A 123 -8.90 -1.59 7.03
N ASP A 124 -8.31 -1.25 5.86
CA ASP A 124 -8.50 0.07 5.24
C ASP A 124 -9.97 0.32 4.89
N GLN A 125 -10.67 -0.66 4.32
CA GLN A 125 -12.11 -0.57 4.04
C GLN A 125 -12.96 -0.48 5.32
N ALA A 126 -12.51 -1.12 6.41
CA ALA A 126 -13.20 -1.04 7.69
C ALA A 126 -13.02 0.32 8.41
N LEU A 127 -11.98 1.07 8.08
CA LEU A 127 -11.62 2.33 8.77
C LEU A 127 -11.91 3.58 7.94
N HIS A 128 -11.94 3.47 6.60
CA HIS A 128 -12.13 4.60 5.70
C HIS A 128 -13.49 4.58 5.00
N ASP A 129 -13.98 5.76 4.65
CA ASP A 129 -15.11 5.94 3.75
C ASP A 129 -14.63 5.77 2.29
N PRO A 130 -15.20 4.86 1.50
CA PRO A 130 -14.69 4.54 0.16
C PRO A 130 -14.88 5.66 -0.87
N LEU A 131 -15.78 6.60 -0.63
CA LEU A 131 -16.06 7.70 -1.54
C LEU A 131 -15.07 8.85 -1.35
N THR A 132 -14.79 9.21 -0.09
CA THR A 132 -14.01 10.40 0.25
C THR A 132 -12.57 10.10 0.63
N GLY A 133 -12.25 8.84 0.94
CA GLY A 133 -10.94 8.42 1.46
C GLY A 133 -10.65 8.88 2.90
N LEU A 134 -11.57 9.63 3.52
CA LEU A 134 -11.49 10.01 4.92
C LEU A 134 -11.74 8.81 5.83
N TYR A 135 -11.38 8.94 7.10
CA TYR A 135 -11.83 7.94 8.07
C TYR A 135 -13.35 7.90 8.13
N ASN A 136 -13.90 6.73 8.42
CA ASN A 136 -15.32 6.57 8.61
C ASN A 136 -15.75 6.87 10.07
N ARG A 137 -17.05 6.91 10.31
CA ARG A 137 -17.62 7.19 11.64
C ARG A 137 -17.12 6.21 12.70
N TYR A 138 -16.99 4.93 12.38
CA TYR A 138 -16.53 3.91 13.34
C TYR A 138 -15.13 4.21 13.88
N TYR A 139 -14.18 4.50 12.99
CA TYR A 139 -12.82 4.88 13.39
C TYR A 139 -12.81 6.17 14.21
N MET A 140 -13.63 7.15 13.83
CA MET A 140 -13.73 8.43 14.50
C MET A 140 -14.17 8.26 15.96
N GLU A 141 -15.22 7.45 16.22
CA GLU A 141 -15.74 7.19 17.56
C GLU A 141 -14.66 6.55 18.45
N GLU A 142 -13.94 5.54 17.94
CA GLU A 142 -12.84 4.91 18.67
C GLU A 142 -11.66 5.86 18.94
N TYR A 143 -11.30 6.66 17.93
CA TYR A 143 -10.19 7.60 18.04
C TYR A 143 -10.51 8.71 19.05
N LEU A 144 -11.71 9.27 18.97
CA LEU A 144 -12.16 10.31 19.88
C LEU A 144 -12.15 9.84 21.33
N GLU A 145 -12.63 8.63 21.60
CA GLU A 145 -12.59 8.05 22.96
C GLU A 145 -11.15 7.97 23.50
N LYS A 146 -10.23 7.48 22.67
CA LYS A 146 -8.80 7.39 23.03
C LYS A 146 -8.20 8.77 23.32
N GLU A 147 -8.49 9.76 22.47
CA GLU A 147 -7.98 11.13 22.65
C GLU A 147 -8.60 11.84 23.86
N LEU A 148 -9.86 11.62 24.18
CA LEU A 148 -10.47 12.13 25.40
C LEU A 148 -9.80 11.55 26.66
N HIS A 149 -9.48 10.26 26.66
CA HIS A 149 -8.70 9.65 27.75
C HIS A 149 -7.29 10.23 27.86
N ARG A 150 -6.64 10.49 26.74
CA ARG A 150 -5.30 11.12 26.68
C ARG A 150 -5.34 12.56 27.18
N SER A 151 -6.33 13.33 26.75
CA SER A 151 -6.59 14.70 27.15
C SER A 151 -6.76 14.82 28.67
N ARG A 152 -7.60 13.96 29.27
CA ARG A 152 -7.80 13.93 30.74
C ARG A 152 -6.49 13.68 31.50
N ARG A 153 -5.59 12.86 30.97
CA ARG A 153 -4.30 12.57 31.64
C ARG A 153 -3.27 13.68 31.46
N SER A 154 -3.24 14.28 30.27
CA SER A 154 -2.23 15.30 29.91
C SER A 154 -2.65 16.73 30.30
N GLY A 155 -3.95 16.96 30.56
CA GLY A 155 -4.51 18.30 30.75
C GLY A 155 -4.60 19.14 29.47
N LYS A 156 -4.30 18.54 28.28
CA LYS A 156 -4.36 19.23 27.01
C LYS A 156 -5.74 19.09 26.37
N PRO A 157 -6.29 20.15 25.74
CA PRO A 157 -7.62 20.12 25.16
C PRO A 157 -7.70 19.27 23.90
N VAL A 158 -8.90 18.80 23.56
CA VAL A 158 -9.27 18.25 22.24
C VAL A 158 -10.42 19.10 21.72
N SER A 159 -10.28 19.61 20.50
CA SER A 159 -11.35 20.34 19.80
C SER A 159 -11.92 19.49 18.68
N ILE A 160 -13.20 19.72 18.38
CA ILE A 160 -13.94 19.07 17.31
C ILE A 160 -14.54 20.14 16.42
N ILE A 161 -14.44 19.95 15.10
CA ILE A 161 -15.14 20.76 14.09
C ILE A 161 -16.12 19.85 13.38
N MET A 162 -17.42 20.19 13.42
CA MET A 162 -18.45 19.57 12.59
C MET A 162 -18.64 20.43 11.34
N ILE A 163 -18.70 19.79 10.18
CA ILE A 163 -18.89 20.42 8.88
C ILE A 163 -20.08 19.74 8.21
N ASP A 164 -20.97 20.53 7.65
CA ASP A 164 -22.16 20.07 6.90
C ASP A 164 -22.23 20.79 5.57
N MET A 165 -22.66 20.10 4.52
CA MET A 165 -22.83 20.70 3.19
C MET A 165 -24.20 21.31 3.04
N ASP A 166 -24.26 22.64 2.95
CA ASP A 166 -25.51 23.36 2.73
C ASP A 166 -26.23 22.90 1.46
N HIS A 167 -27.55 22.78 1.56
CA HIS A 167 -28.43 22.42 0.43
C HIS A 167 -28.11 21.11 -0.28
N PHE A 168 -27.50 20.14 0.41
CA PHE A 168 -27.06 18.88 -0.18
C PHE A 168 -28.16 18.12 -0.93
N ARG A 169 -29.40 18.14 -0.41
CA ARG A 169 -30.55 17.51 -1.07
C ARG A 169 -30.89 18.20 -2.39
N ASP A 170 -30.79 19.53 -2.42
CA ASP A 170 -31.06 20.31 -3.64
C ASP A 170 -29.98 20.07 -4.70
N LEU A 171 -28.71 19.94 -4.27
CA LEU A 171 -27.59 19.58 -5.15
C LEU A 171 -27.83 18.21 -5.81
N ASN A 172 -28.25 17.19 -5.04
CA ASN A 172 -28.60 15.87 -5.59
C ASN A 172 -29.72 15.95 -6.62
N THR A 173 -30.73 16.80 -6.39
CA THR A 173 -31.86 16.96 -7.31
C THR A 173 -31.45 17.67 -8.60
N LEU A 174 -30.57 18.67 -8.51
CA LEU A 174 -30.14 19.49 -9.65
C LEU A 174 -29.06 18.81 -10.50
N PHE A 175 -28.08 18.18 -9.87
CA PHE A 175 -26.87 17.67 -10.53
C PHE A 175 -26.80 16.14 -10.62
N GLY A 176 -27.66 15.43 -9.89
CA GLY A 176 -27.68 13.97 -9.80
C GLY A 176 -26.57 13.39 -8.91
N HIS A 177 -26.77 12.18 -8.43
CA HIS A 177 -25.87 11.51 -7.48
C HIS A 177 -24.41 11.42 -7.95
N PRO A 178 -24.06 11.09 -9.21
CA PRO A 178 -22.66 10.96 -9.60
C PRO A 178 -21.84 12.25 -9.47
N ASN A 179 -22.45 13.40 -9.80
CA ASN A 179 -21.77 14.70 -9.70
C ASN A 179 -21.62 15.15 -8.24
N VAL A 180 -22.60 14.82 -7.40
CA VAL A 180 -22.55 15.10 -5.96
C VAL A 180 -21.56 14.16 -5.26
N ASP A 181 -21.46 12.91 -5.66
CA ASP A 181 -20.43 11.97 -5.17
C ASP A 181 -19.03 12.48 -5.50
N GLN A 182 -18.82 13.03 -6.70
CA GLN A 182 -17.55 13.66 -7.05
C GLN A 182 -17.26 14.88 -6.15
N ALA A 183 -18.25 15.72 -5.87
CA ALA A 183 -18.10 16.86 -4.98
C ALA A 183 -17.73 16.44 -3.54
N LEU A 184 -18.38 15.38 -3.02
CA LEU A 184 -18.04 14.79 -1.73
C LEU A 184 -16.60 14.27 -1.71
N SER A 185 -16.16 13.60 -2.76
CA SER A 185 -14.79 13.13 -2.93
C SER A 185 -13.79 14.30 -2.94
N ASP A 186 -14.09 15.36 -3.68
CA ASP A 186 -13.23 16.56 -3.76
C ASP A 186 -13.13 17.28 -2.42
N VAL A 187 -14.24 17.39 -1.67
CA VAL A 187 -14.24 17.89 -0.28
C VAL A 187 -13.39 17.00 0.63
N GLY A 188 -13.53 15.69 0.52
CA GLY A 188 -12.70 14.73 1.27
C GLY A 188 -11.21 14.95 1.02
N HIS A 189 -10.80 15.04 -0.25
CA HIS A 189 -9.42 15.32 -0.63
C HIS A 189 -8.93 16.68 -0.11
N PHE A 190 -9.76 17.71 -0.20
CA PHE A 190 -9.44 19.03 0.35
C PHE A 190 -9.18 18.94 1.86
N LEU A 191 -10.07 18.30 2.63
CA LEU A 191 -9.93 18.13 4.07
C LEU A 191 -8.67 17.38 4.45
N LEU A 192 -8.31 16.29 3.73
CA LEU A 192 -7.07 15.53 3.95
C LEU A 192 -5.80 16.41 3.82
N HIS A 193 -5.79 17.34 2.87
CA HIS A 193 -4.66 18.22 2.66
C HIS A 193 -4.64 19.43 3.62
N ALA A 194 -5.79 19.78 4.17
CA ALA A 194 -5.94 20.93 5.08
C ALA A 194 -5.61 20.62 6.54
N ILE A 195 -5.56 19.33 6.93
CA ILE A 195 -5.26 18.90 8.29
C ILE A 195 -3.76 18.60 8.47
N ARG A 196 -3.26 18.73 9.71
CA ARG A 196 -1.89 18.33 10.08
C ARG A 196 -1.83 16.84 10.42
N ALA A 197 -0.62 16.27 10.47
CA ALA A 197 -0.39 14.83 10.74
C ALA A 197 -0.99 14.29 12.05
N GLY A 198 -1.33 15.13 13.01
CA GLY A 198 -1.95 14.70 14.28
C GLY A 198 -3.47 14.84 14.31
N ASP A 199 -4.07 15.50 13.32
CA ASP A 199 -5.51 15.69 13.23
C ASP A 199 -6.16 14.51 12.50
N VAL A 200 -7.44 14.28 12.76
CA VAL A 200 -8.23 13.25 12.07
C VAL A 200 -9.42 13.90 11.37
N ALA A 201 -9.58 13.61 10.09
CA ALA A 201 -10.76 13.97 9.32
C ALA A 201 -11.59 12.72 9.02
N CYS A 202 -12.90 12.82 9.19
CA CYS A 202 -13.85 11.73 9.09
C CYS A 202 -15.07 12.17 8.28
N ARG A 203 -15.62 11.27 7.47
CA ARG A 203 -16.99 11.37 6.99
C ARG A 203 -17.93 10.79 8.02
N TYR A 204 -18.70 11.67 8.68
CA TYR A 204 -19.57 11.27 9.80
C TYR A 204 -20.91 10.70 9.31
N GLY A 205 -21.45 11.25 8.24
CA GLY A 205 -22.71 10.86 7.62
C GLY A 205 -22.76 11.28 6.15
N GLY A 206 -23.88 11.21 5.50
CA GLY A 206 -24.06 11.50 4.07
C GLY A 206 -23.26 12.72 3.55
N ASP A 207 -23.56 13.87 4.06
CA ASP A 207 -23.00 15.20 3.75
C ASP A 207 -22.24 15.83 4.92
N GLU A 208 -22.12 15.08 6.03
CA GLU A 208 -21.51 15.55 7.27
C GLU A 208 -20.06 15.06 7.41
N PHE A 209 -19.18 15.96 7.79
CA PHE A 209 -17.78 15.67 8.06
C PHE A 209 -17.40 16.12 9.47
N LEU A 210 -16.44 15.45 10.08
CA LEU A 210 -15.97 15.78 11.42
C LEU A 210 -14.44 15.77 11.46
N LEU A 211 -13.86 16.80 12.07
CA LEU A 211 -12.44 16.86 12.35
C LEU A 211 -12.20 16.78 13.85
N ILE A 212 -11.22 15.97 14.25
CA ILE A 212 -10.71 15.92 15.61
C ILE A 212 -9.34 16.56 15.63
N LEU A 213 -9.17 17.56 16.50
CA LEU A 213 -7.95 18.35 16.63
C LEU A 213 -7.36 18.13 18.04
N PRO A 214 -6.48 17.14 18.21
CA PRO A 214 -5.80 16.93 19.48
C PRO A 214 -4.95 18.13 19.89
N GLU A 215 -4.93 18.44 21.18
CA GLU A 215 -4.12 19.52 21.77
C GLU A 215 -4.42 20.92 21.18
N ALA A 216 -5.58 21.10 20.55
CA ALA A 216 -6.01 22.38 20.01
C ALA A 216 -6.97 23.11 20.95
N LEU A 217 -6.68 24.38 21.25
CA LEU A 217 -7.58 25.28 21.95
C LEU A 217 -8.76 25.65 21.06
N LEU A 218 -9.86 26.08 21.65
CA LEU A 218 -11.08 26.47 20.95
C LEU A 218 -10.84 27.59 19.93
N GLU A 219 -10.00 28.56 20.27
CA GLU A 219 -9.65 29.68 19.39
C GLU A 219 -8.96 29.18 18.11
N ILE A 220 -8.03 28.22 18.25
CA ILE A 220 -7.34 27.61 17.11
C ILE A 220 -8.30 26.79 16.26
N ALA A 221 -9.20 26.04 16.89
CA ALA A 221 -10.22 25.26 16.17
C ALA A 221 -11.17 26.18 15.39
N ARG A 222 -11.54 27.32 15.95
CA ARG A 222 -12.39 28.32 15.29
C ARG A 222 -11.69 28.94 14.07
N GLU A 223 -10.45 29.39 14.22
CA GLU A 223 -9.68 29.93 13.10
C GLU A 223 -9.54 28.91 11.96
N ARG A 224 -9.32 27.64 12.33
CA ARG A 224 -9.29 26.54 11.37
C ARG A 224 -10.61 26.30 10.67
N ALA A 225 -11.71 26.31 11.41
CA ALA A 225 -13.05 26.17 10.84
C ALA A 225 -13.35 27.26 9.82
N GLU A 226 -13.00 28.52 10.12
CA GLU A 226 -13.13 29.65 9.20
C GLU A 226 -12.28 29.46 7.93
N GLN A 227 -11.02 29.01 8.07
CA GLN A 227 -10.14 28.72 6.93
C GLN A 227 -10.68 27.58 6.06
N LEU A 228 -11.21 26.52 6.67
CA LEU A 228 -11.80 25.40 5.94
C LEU A 228 -13.05 25.84 5.18
N CYS A 229 -13.92 26.62 5.81
CA CYS A 229 -15.11 27.17 5.18
C CYS A 229 -14.76 28.01 3.95
N LEU A 230 -13.75 28.88 4.04
CA LEU A 230 -13.27 29.67 2.91
C LEU A 230 -12.61 28.82 1.83
N GLY A 231 -11.87 27.79 2.22
CA GLY A 231 -11.17 26.89 1.30
C GLY A 231 -12.10 26.01 0.48
N VAL A 232 -13.17 25.51 1.10
CA VAL A 232 -14.19 24.66 0.41
C VAL A 232 -14.90 25.42 -0.71
N HIS A 233 -15.05 26.75 -0.64
CA HIS A 233 -15.63 27.53 -1.72
C HIS A 233 -14.85 27.42 -3.05
N ASN A 234 -13.60 26.99 -3.03
CA ASN A 234 -12.80 26.72 -4.22
C ASN A 234 -12.98 25.30 -4.78
N VAL A 235 -13.71 24.46 -4.08
CA VAL A 235 -14.07 23.12 -4.56
C VAL A 235 -15.27 23.26 -5.49
N HIS A 236 -15.06 23.06 -6.79
CA HIS A 236 -16.09 23.26 -7.81
C HIS A 236 -16.73 21.93 -8.17
N VAL A 237 -18.05 21.86 -8.11
CA VAL A 237 -18.81 20.76 -8.72
C VAL A 237 -18.67 20.88 -10.24
N ARG A 238 -17.92 19.97 -10.86
CA ARG A 238 -17.82 19.91 -12.33
C ARG A 238 -19.11 19.34 -12.89
N SER A 239 -19.92 20.18 -13.54
CA SER A 239 -20.99 19.68 -14.41
C SER A 239 -20.39 19.39 -15.77
N GLU A 240 -20.28 18.13 -16.18
CA GLU A 240 -20.18 17.80 -17.59
C GLU A 240 -21.54 18.11 -18.22
N ILE A 241 -21.64 19.25 -18.93
CA ILE A 241 -22.74 19.56 -19.84
C ILE A 241 -22.31 19.09 -21.22
#